data_e326b01bfbdf263db0e375d77596bcaf
#
_entry.id   e326b01bfbdf263db0e375d77596bcaf
#
_cell.length_a   1.000
_cell.length_b   1.000
_cell.length_c   1.000
_cell.angle_alpha   90.00
_cell.angle_beta   90.00
_cell.angle_gamma   90.00
#
_symmetry.space_group_name_H-M   'P 1'
#
loop_
_entity.id
_entity.type
_entity.pdbx_description
1 polymer ?
#
loop_
_entity_poly.entity_id
_entity_poly.type
_entity_poly.pdbx_seq_one_letter_code
_entity_poly.pdbx_strand_id
1 'polypeptide(L)'
;LMDGKIRLNAAAFWQEWDDFQFSRLDTSISPITLTYNVGNAESNGFEFDFTAMLAANWSLSGAASFVDSNLTSDYARNGVDVDAASGTALPRVPETKWNLSTRYGFGDDFFLQAAYMYTGDSYNTLFDGGTISTQRRTQKAYTVVNTAVGMERENWSAQVYVNNLTDERGSVWINAVTWDQRVTINQPRSVGVSFTRSF
;
A
#
# COMPACT_ATOMS: atom_id res chain seq x y z
N LEU A 1 -3.44 -6.47 -27.16
CA LEU A 1 -3.90 -5.36 -27.99
C LEU A 1 -2.73 -4.81 -28.82
N MET A 2 -3.00 -4.23 -30.01
CA MET A 2 -2.03 -3.55 -30.89
C MET A 2 -0.79 -4.43 -31.19
N ASP A 3 -0.98 -5.61 -31.76
CA ASP A 3 0.07 -6.57 -32.13
C ASP A 3 0.99 -6.97 -30.96
N GLY A 4 0.41 -7.15 -29.78
CA GLY A 4 1.13 -7.54 -28.58
C GLY A 4 1.85 -6.40 -27.84
N LYS A 5 1.76 -5.16 -28.34
CA LYS A 5 2.40 -4.01 -27.69
C LYS A 5 1.73 -3.55 -26.41
N ILE A 6 0.47 -3.91 -26.20
CA ILE A 6 -0.29 -3.55 -24.98
C ILE A 6 -0.89 -4.81 -24.38
N ARG A 7 -0.59 -5.04 -23.11
CA ARG A 7 -1.25 -6.02 -22.25
C ARG A 7 -2.03 -5.26 -21.19
N LEU A 8 -3.28 -5.67 -20.97
CA LEU A 8 -4.16 -5.14 -19.93
C LEU A 8 -4.83 -6.30 -19.22
N ASN A 9 -4.81 -6.29 -17.89
CA ASN A 9 -5.61 -7.16 -17.06
C ASN A 9 -6.50 -6.29 -16.15
N ALA A 10 -7.69 -6.79 -15.83
CA ALA A 10 -8.61 -6.15 -14.91
C ALA A 10 -9.39 -7.21 -14.14
N ALA A 11 -9.70 -6.93 -12.90
CA ALA A 11 -10.52 -7.75 -12.04
C ALA A 11 -11.46 -6.88 -11.20
N ALA A 12 -12.67 -7.36 -10.98
CA ALA A 12 -13.58 -6.84 -9.97
C ALA A 12 -13.82 -7.96 -8.96
N PHE A 13 -13.93 -7.61 -7.70
CA PHE A 13 -14.14 -8.59 -6.64
C PHE A 13 -15.14 -8.07 -5.60
N TRP A 14 -15.79 -9.03 -4.94
CA TRP A 14 -16.64 -8.82 -3.79
C TRP A 14 -16.40 -9.97 -2.81
N GLN A 15 -16.14 -9.63 -1.56
CA GLN A 15 -15.88 -10.57 -0.47
C GLN A 15 -16.70 -10.17 0.74
N GLU A 16 -17.29 -11.16 1.40
CA GLU A 16 -18.03 -11.01 2.65
C GLU A 16 -17.41 -11.92 3.70
N TRP A 17 -17.35 -11.44 4.93
CA TRP A 17 -16.89 -12.21 6.08
C TRP A 17 -17.94 -12.17 7.17
N ASP A 18 -18.40 -13.33 7.56
CA ASP A 18 -19.16 -13.53 8.79
C ASP A 18 -18.17 -13.73 9.95
N ASP A 19 -18.52 -13.20 11.13
CA ASP A 19 -17.69 -13.31 12.34
C ASP A 19 -16.24 -12.82 12.14
N PHE A 20 -16.08 -11.68 11.47
CA PHE A 20 -14.78 -11.08 11.21
C PHE A 20 -14.00 -10.88 12.50
N GLN A 21 -12.77 -11.38 12.55
CA GLN A 21 -11.92 -11.32 13.72
C GLN A 21 -10.94 -10.16 13.66
N PHE A 22 -10.86 -9.42 14.76
CA PHE A 22 -9.91 -8.33 14.92
C PHE A 22 -9.23 -8.38 16.28
N SER A 23 -7.91 -8.16 16.26
CA SER A 23 -7.08 -8.19 17.48
C SER A 23 -6.78 -6.79 17.98
N ARG A 24 -6.94 -6.56 19.29
CA ARG A 24 -6.56 -5.30 19.95
C ARG A 24 -5.93 -5.54 21.32
N LEU A 25 -5.11 -4.59 21.73
CA LEU A 25 -4.66 -4.49 23.11
C LEU A 25 -5.74 -3.74 23.92
N ASP A 26 -6.28 -4.38 24.95
CA ASP A 26 -7.22 -3.79 25.89
C ASP A 26 -6.70 -3.97 27.31
N THR A 27 -5.98 -2.98 27.80
CA THR A 27 -5.33 -3.02 29.11
C THR A 27 -6.30 -2.96 30.29
N SER A 28 -7.59 -2.66 30.05
CA SER A 28 -8.63 -2.74 31.09
C SER A 28 -9.03 -4.17 31.39
N ILE A 29 -8.77 -5.11 30.48
CA ILE A 29 -9.07 -6.53 30.62
C ILE A 29 -7.80 -7.34 30.81
N SER A 30 -6.77 -7.08 29.99
CA SER A 30 -5.55 -7.87 29.96
C SER A 30 -4.37 -7.08 29.40
N PRO A 31 -3.13 -7.29 29.87
CA PRO A 31 -1.95 -6.68 29.30
C PRO A 31 -1.51 -7.29 27.96
N ILE A 32 -2.26 -8.25 27.43
CA ILE A 32 -1.97 -8.92 26.17
C ILE A 32 -3.01 -8.52 25.10
N THR A 33 -2.64 -8.67 23.85
CA THR A 33 -3.57 -8.51 22.71
C THR A 33 -4.58 -9.66 22.71
N LEU A 34 -5.86 -9.32 22.64
CA LEU A 34 -6.96 -10.26 22.55
C LEU A 34 -7.62 -10.17 21.18
N THR A 35 -8.11 -11.29 20.66
CA THR A 35 -8.86 -11.37 19.41
C THR A 35 -10.35 -11.47 19.71
N TYR A 36 -11.14 -10.65 19.01
CA TYR A 36 -12.59 -10.58 19.15
C TYR A 36 -13.25 -10.84 17.80
N ASN A 37 -14.44 -11.46 17.81
CA ASN A 37 -15.34 -11.42 16.67
C ASN A 37 -16.02 -10.05 16.68
N VAL A 38 -15.80 -9.26 15.64
CA VAL A 38 -16.28 -7.86 15.57
C VAL A 38 -17.47 -7.69 14.63
N GLY A 39 -18.17 -8.78 14.34
CA GLY A 39 -19.35 -8.81 13.46
C GLY A 39 -18.97 -9.13 12.02
N ASN A 40 -19.77 -8.64 11.09
CA ASN A 40 -19.59 -8.94 9.68
C ASN A 40 -18.86 -7.80 8.97
N ALA A 41 -18.13 -8.13 7.92
CA ALA A 41 -17.39 -7.18 7.12
C ALA A 41 -17.52 -7.52 5.63
N GLU A 42 -17.32 -6.53 4.79
CA GLU A 42 -17.25 -6.70 3.34
C GLU A 42 -16.02 -5.97 2.78
N SER A 43 -15.55 -6.45 1.63
CA SER A 43 -14.56 -5.78 0.80
C SER A 43 -14.94 -5.97 -0.65
N ASN A 44 -15.07 -4.88 -1.36
CA ASN A 44 -15.32 -4.88 -2.79
C ASN A 44 -14.36 -3.95 -3.49
N GLY A 45 -14.08 -4.21 -4.76
CA GLY A 45 -13.12 -3.38 -5.44
C GLY A 45 -12.92 -3.73 -6.90
N PHE A 46 -12.06 -2.91 -7.48
CA PHE A 46 -11.61 -3.04 -8.85
C PHE A 46 -10.10 -2.88 -8.90
N GLU A 47 -9.45 -3.77 -9.64
CA GLU A 47 -8.00 -3.74 -9.86
C GLU A 47 -7.71 -3.85 -11.35
N PHE A 48 -6.68 -3.16 -11.79
CA PHE A 48 -6.16 -3.33 -13.14
C PHE A 48 -4.65 -3.15 -13.18
N ASP A 49 -4.03 -3.79 -14.13
CA ASP A 49 -2.64 -3.58 -14.51
C ASP A 49 -2.49 -3.50 -16.02
N PHE A 50 -1.47 -2.80 -16.46
CA PHE A 50 -1.12 -2.72 -17.87
C PHE A 50 0.40 -2.69 -18.07
N THR A 51 0.80 -3.16 -19.25
CA THR A 51 2.14 -2.98 -19.79
C THR A 51 2.01 -2.57 -21.25
N ALA A 52 2.74 -1.53 -21.64
CA ALA A 52 2.72 -1.00 -23.00
C ALA A 52 4.15 -0.76 -23.51
N MET A 53 4.43 -1.20 -24.73
CA MET A 53 5.61 -0.82 -25.49
C MET A 53 5.24 0.38 -26.37
N LEU A 54 5.57 1.59 -25.91
CA LEU A 54 5.25 2.84 -26.60
C LEU A 54 6.14 3.02 -27.85
N ALA A 55 7.39 2.53 -27.76
CA ALA A 55 8.35 2.44 -28.84
C ALA A 55 9.25 1.21 -28.63
N ALA A 56 10.11 0.87 -29.56
CA ALA A 56 11.05 -0.24 -29.43
C ALA A 56 11.96 -0.12 -28.19
N ASN A 57 12.22 1.11 -27.77
CA ASN A 57 13.09 1.46 -26.65
C ASN A 57 12.33 2.13 -25.48
N TRP A 58 11.00 2.15 -25.49
CA TRP A 58 10.21 2.82 -24.46
C TRP A 58 9.07 1.95 -23.96
N SER A 59 9.14 1.52 -22.71
CA SER A 59 8.11 0.77 -22.02
C SER A 59 7.45 1.61 -20.92
N LEU A 60 6.17 1.37 -20.74
CA LEU A 60 5.34 1.93 -19.67
C LEU A 60 4.54 0.80 -19.03
N SER A 61 4.51 0.76 -17.70
CA SER A 61 3.66 -0.18 -16.97
C SER A 61 3.05 0.49 -15.76
N GLY A 62 1.90 0.01 -15.35
CA GLY A 62 1.22 0.54 -14.18
C GLY A 62 0.20 -0.44 -13.65
N ALA A 63 -0.18 -0.23 -12.40
CA ALA A 63 -1.27 -0.93 -11.75
C ALA A 63 -2.02 0.02 -10.83
N ALA A 64 -3.32 -0.21 -10.65
CA ALA A 64 -4.13 0.50 -9.68
C ALA A 64 -5.14 -0.45 -9.04
N SER A 65 -5.45 -0.17 -7.78
CA SER A 65 -6.41 -0.86 -6.95
C SER A 65 -7.30 0.17 -6.26
N PHE A 66 -8.60 -0.02 -6.38
CA PHE A 66 -9.65 0.77 -5.73
C PHE A 66 -10.47 -0.20 -4.90
N VAL A 67 -10.42 -0.05 -3.58
CA VAL A 67 -10.99 -1.01 -2.64
C VAL A 67 -11.84 -0.26 -1.62
N ASP A 68 -13.06 -0.70 -1.44
CA ASP A 68 -13.92 -0.31 -0.32
C ASP A 68 -14.06 -1.50 0.63
N SER A 69 -13.66 -1.32 1.90
CA SER A 69 -13.66 -2.38 2.90
C SER A 69 -14.18 -1.86 4.22
N ASN A 70 -15.33 -2.36 4.66
CA ASN A 70 -16.05 -1.82 5.80
C ASN A 70 -16.67 -2.93 6.65
N LEU A 71 -16.96 -2.61 7.94
CA LEU A 71 -17.89 -3.40 8.73
C LEU A 71 -19.30 -3.25 8.15
N THR A 72 -20.05 -4.34 8.11
CA THR A 72 -21.48 -4.35 7.70
C THR A 72 -22.43 -4.47 8.88
N SER A 73 -21.90 -4.63 10.10
CA SER A 73 -22.67 -4.66 11.34
C SER A 73 -21.97 -3.83 12.43
N ASP A 74 -22.76 -3.34 13.40
CA ASP A 74 -22.24 -2.69 14.58
C ASP A 74 -21.55 -3.70 15.49
N TYR A 75 -20.45 -3.27 16.10
CA TYR A 75 -19.77 -4.03 17.16
C TYR A 75 -19.84 -3.28 18.48
N ALA A 76 -20.39 -3.94 19.51
CA ALA A 76 -20.44 -3.47 20.87
C ALA A 76 -19.88 -4.54 21.82
N ARG A 77 -18.68 -4.31 22.34
CA ARG A 77 -18.00 -5.28 23.23
C ARG A 77 -18.81 -5.63 24.48
N ASN A 78 -19.46 -4.65 25.06
CA ASN A 78 -20.31 -4.83 26.26
C ASN A 78 -21.79 -5.08 25.93
N GLY A 79 -22.13 -5.17 24.63
CA GLY A 79 -23.50 -5.33 24.15
C GLY A 79 -24.38 -4.07 24.27
N VAL A 80 -23.82 -2.93 24.66
CA VAL A 80 -24.56 -1.66 24.86
C VAL A 80 -23.96 -0.52 24.04
N ASP A 81 -22.69 -0.22 24.27
CA ASP A 81 -22.01 0.90 23.61
C ASP A 81 -21.33 0.41 22.33
N VAL A 82 -21.60 1.08 21.23
CA VAL A 82 -21.00 0.74 19.93
C VAL A 82 -19.51 1.18 19.92
N ASP A 83 -18.62 0.22 19.89
CA ASP A 83 -17.17 0.44 19.78
C ASP A 83 -16.72 0.68 18.31
N ALA A 84 -17.45 0.09 17.36
CA ALA A 84 -17.25 0.33 15.92
C ALA A 84 -18.61 0.15 15.20
N ALA A 85 -19.05 1.18 14.50
CA ALA A 85 -20.32 1.16 13.79
C ALA A 85 -20.20 0.48 12.42
N SER A 86 -21.35 -0.02 11.93
CA SER A 86 -21.49 -0.39 10.51
C SER A 86 -21.03 0.77 9.61
N GLY A 87 -20.35 0.46 8.51
CA GLY A 87 -19.70 1.43 7.64
C GLY A 87 -18.30 1.87 8.09
N THR A 88 -17.81 1.38 9.25
CA THR A 88 -16.44 1.68 9.68
C THR A 88 -15.44 0.99 8.77
N ALA A 89 -14.59 1.79 8.10
CA ALA A 89 -13.57 1.28 7.20
C ALA A 89 -12.56 0.37 7.93
N LEU A 90 -12.24 -0.76 7.33
CA LEU A 90 -11.29 -1.72 7.87
C LEU A 90 -9.88 -1.09 7.93
N PRO A 91 -9.12 -1.34 9.00
CA PRO A 91 -7.81 -0.73 9.16
C PRO A 91 -6.77 -1.28 8.17
N ARG A 92 -5.82 -0.44 7.80
CA ARG A 92 -4.68 -0.75 6.92
C ARG A 92 -5.07 -1.10 5.48
N VAL A 93 -6.28 -0.79 5.08
CA VAL A 93 -6.77 -0.90 3.71
C VAL A 93 -6.91 0.52 3.15
N PRO A 94 -5.94 1.03 2.38
CA PRO A 94 -6.13 2.27 1.63
C PRO A 94 -7.15 2.06 0.52
N GLU A 95 -8.10 2.98 0.38
CA GLU A 95 -9.12 2.91 -0.67
C GLU A 95 -8.52 2.98 -2.09
N THR A 96 -7.36 3.60 -2.21
CA THR A 96 -6.69 3.78 -3.51
C THR A 96 -5.20 3.53 -3.39
N LYS A 97 -4.69 2.67 -4.24
CA LYS A 97 -3.26 2.49 -4.49
C LYS A 97 -3.00 2.45 -5.98
N TRP A 98 -1.92 3.06 -6.42
CA TRP A 98 -1.49 2.90 -7.80
C TRP A 98 0.01 3.13 -7.97
N ASN A 99 0.54 2.57 -9.03
CA ASN A 99 1.91 2.80 -9.44
C ASN A 99 1.99 2.98 -10.96
N LEU A 100 2.98 3.72 -11.37
CA LEU A 100 3.33 3.92 -12.77
C LEU A 100 4.85 3.84 -12.89
N SER A 101 5.34 3.02 -13.79
CA SER A 101 6.78 2.91 -14.07
C SER A 101 7.06 2.98 -15.56
N THR A 102 8.18 3.62 -15.90
CA THR A 102 8.63 3.75 -17.27
C THR A 102 10.12 3.48 -17.37
N ARG A 103 10.50 2.88 -18.50
CA ARG A 103 11.91 2.70 -18.87
C ARG A 103 12.08 3.16 -20.32
N TYR A 104 13.00 4.07 -20.52
CA TYR A 104 13.34 4.64 -21.81
C TYR A 104 14.83 4.38 -22.12
N GLY A 105 15.08 3.66 -23.21
CA GLY A 105 16.41 3.44 -23.74
C GLY A 105 16.82 4.58 -24.68
N PHE A 106 18.06 5.02 -24.59
CA PHE A 106 18.64 6.05 -25.46
C PHE A 106 20.10 5.74 -25.81
N GLY A 107 20.53 6.20 -26.97
CA GLY A 107 21.78 5.72 -27.53
C GLY A 107 21.75 4.21 -27.77
N ASP A 108 22.89 3.55 -27.72
CA ASP A 108 23.00 2.13 -28.00
C ASP A 108 22.82 1.26 -26.74
N ASP A 109 23.21 1.76 -25.57
CA ASP A 109 23.29 0.95 -24.34
C ASP A 109 22.64 1.61 -23.11
N PHE A 110 22.24 2.89 -23.17
CA PHE A 110 21.80 3.64 -21.99
C PHE A 110 20.30 3.52 -21.74
N PHE A 111 19.90 3.63 -20.48
CA PHE A 111 18.50 3.73 -20.10
C PHE A 111 18.26 4.72 -18.97
N LEU A 112 17.07 5.28 -18.95
CA LEU A 112 16.45 5.99 -17.83
C LEU A 112 15.24 5.19 -17.35
N GLN A 113 15.10 5.04 -16.06
CA GLN A 113 13.95 4.42 -15.42
C GLN A 113 13.38 5.34 -14.36
N ALA A 114 12.06 5.44 -14.30
CA ALA A 114 11.35 6.14 -13.24
C ALA A 114 10.14 5.32 -12.80
N ALA A 115 9.84 5.36 -11.51
CA ALA A 115 8.65 4.76 -10.93
C ALA A 115 8.02 5.74 -9.95
N TYR A 116 6.70 5.89 -10.04
CA TYR A 116 5.87 6.69 -9.16
C TYR A 116 4.87 5.78 -8.46
N MET A 117 4.79 5.84 -7.15
CA MET A 117 3.90 5.01 -6.33
C MET A 117 3.09 5.91 -5.41
N TYR A 118 1.79 5.69 -5.39
CA TYR A 118 0.84 6.38 -4.52
C TYR A 118 0.14 5.38 -3.61
N THR A 119 0.02 5.71 -2.33
CA THR A 119 -0.78 5.00 -1.35
C THR A 119 -1.73 6.00 -0.71
N GLY A 120 -3.02 5.75 -0.79
CA GLY A 120 -4.07 6.58 -0.20
C GLY A 120 -4.10 6.54 1.33
N ASP A 121 -4.99 7.34 1.90
CA ASP A 121 -5.25 7.35 3.34
C ASP A 121 -5.72 5.95 3.80
N SER A 122 -5.37 5.59 5.02
CA SER A 122 -5.87 4.40 5.71
C SER A 122 -5.97 4.64 7.21
N TYR A 123 -6.49 3.69 7.96
CA TYR A 123 -6.59 3.80 9.41
C TYR A 123 -5.71 2.76 10.10
N ASN A 124 -5.21 3.09 11.30
CA ASN A 124 -4.35 2.21 12.05
C ASN A 124 -5.09 1.09 12.79
N THR A 125 -6.35 1.34 13.18
CA THR A 125 -7.19 0.41 13.95
C THR A 125 -8.66 0.56 13.60
N LEU A 126 -9.46 -0.43 13.98
CA LEU A 126 -10.91 -0.43 13.79
C LEU A 126 -11.62 0.49 14.80
N PHE A 127 -11.13 0.53 16.03
CA PHE A 127 -11.81 1.16 17.16
C PHE A 127 -11.38 2.61 17.39
N ASP A 128 -12.35 3.48 17.71
CA ASP A 128 -12.12 4.87 18.09
C ASP A 128 -12.67 5.12 19.50
N GLY A 129 -11.76 5.15 20.47
CA GLY A 129 -12.12 5.46 21.85
C GLY A 129 -12.65 4.28 22.68
N GLY A 130 -13.36 4.60 23.74
CA GLY A 130 -14.05 3.66 24.65
C GLY A 130 -13.19 3.08 25.76
N THR A 131 -11.97 2.74 25.55
CA THR A 131 -10.98 2.40 26.56
C THR A 131 -9.70 3.17 26.31
N ILE A 132 -9.11 3.60 27.38
CA ILE A 132 -7.97 4.53 27.51
C ILE A 132 -6.77 4.22 26.60
N SER A 133 -6.76 3.09 25.92
CA SER A 133 -5.56 2.55 25.29
C SER A 133 -5.53 2.55 23.76
N THR A 134 -6.65 2.81 23.07
CA THR A 134 -6.67 2.77 21.61
C THR A 134 -7.27 4.03 21.02
N GLN A 135 -6.63 4.54 19.97
CA GLN A 135 -7.11 5.68 19.21
C GLN A 135 -7.01 5.38 17.72
N ARG A 136 -8.13 5.55 17.03
CA ARG A 136 -8.17 5.49 15.57
C ARG A 136 -7.49 6.73 15.00
N ARG A 137 -6.48 6.51 14.18
CA ARG A 137 -5.69 7.56 13.54
C ARG A 137 -5.62 7.32 12.05
N THR A 138 -5.69 8.38 11.29
CA THR A 138 -5.48 8.34 9.85
C THR A 138 -3.97 8.25 9.56
N GLN A 139 -3.60 7.24 8.80
CA GLN A 139 -2.31 7.14 8.12
C GLN A 139 -2.46 7.88 6.79
N LYS A 140 -1.87 9.07 6.71
CA LYS A 140 -2.04 9.97 5.56
C LYS A 140 -1.46 9.38 4.28
N ALA A 141 -2.11 9.68 3.17
CA ALA A 141 -1.63 9.35 1.84
C ALA A 141 -0.21 9.87 1.62
N TYR A 142 0.56 9.11 0.86
CA TYR A 142 1.92 9.48 0.50
C TYR A 142 2.31 8.96 -0.88
N THR A 143 3.38 9.54 -1.40
CA THR A 143 3.90 9.23 -2.73
C THR A 143 5.39 8.93 -2.65
N VAL A 144 5.85 7.90 -3.36
CA VAL A 144 7.27 7.58 -3.48
C VAL A 144 7.67 7.64 -4.95
N VAL A 145 8.77 8.33 -5.23
CA VAL A 145 9.37 8.40 -6.57
C VAL A 145 10.73 7.74 -6.55
N ASN A 146 10.93 6.75 -7.41
CA ASN A 146 12.22 6.10 -7.62
C ASN A 146 12.72 6.41 -9.03
N THR A 147 14.03 6.54 -9.18
CA THR A 147 14.65 6.76 -10.50
C THR A 147 15.99 6.05 -10.60
N ALA A 148 16.34 5.65 -11.80
CA ALA A 148 17.66 5.10 -12.10
C ALA A 148 18.09 5.52 -13.50
N VAL A 149 19.38 5.70 -13.66
CA VAL A 149 20.05 5.82 -14.96
C VAL A 149 21.17 4.79 -15.04
N GLY A 150 21.28 4.12 -16.15
CA GLY A 150 22.26 3.06 -16.30
C GLY A 150 22.62 2.76 -17.73
N MET A 151 23.49 1.77 -17.84
CA MET A 151 23.96 1.19 -19.08
C MET A 151 23.75 -0.33 -19.02
N GLU A 152 23.30 -0.91 -20.11
CA GLU A 152 23.08 -2.35 -20.23
C GLU A 152 23.72 -2.85 -21.53
N ARG A 153 24.57 -3.85 -21.40
CA ARG A 153 25.25 -4.53 -22.50
C ARG A 153 25.00 -6.03 -22.43
N GLU A 154 25.40 -6.76 -23.45
CA GLU A 154 25.13 -8.18 -23.63
C GLU A 154 25.41 -9.01 -22.37
N ASN A 155 26.52 -8.77 -21.67
CA ASN A 155 26.96 -9.57 -20.53
C ASN A 155 27.16 -8.79 -19.22
N TRP A 156 26.80 -7.50 -19.14
CA TRP A 156 26.83 -6.74 -17.92
C TRP A 156 25.88 -5.54 -17.95
N SER A 157 25.50 -5.10 -16.78
CA SER A 157 24.77 -3.84 -16.58
C SER A 157 25.31 -3.07 -15.39
N ALA A 158 25.21 -1.75 -15.45
CA ALA A 158 25.57 -0.85 -14.35
C ALA A 158 24.54 0.26 -14.26
N GLN A 159 24.14 0.63 -13.04
CA GLN A 159 23.20 1.73 -12.83
C GLN A 159 23.50 2.49 -11.55
N VAL A 160 23.16 3.77 -11.56
CA VAL A 160 23.01 4.61 -10.38
C VAL A 160 21.53 4.78 -10.15
N TYR A 161 21.05 4.59 -8.92
CA TYR A 161 19.64 4.72 -8.59
C TYR A 161 19.42 5.59 -7.36
N VAL A 162 18.26 6.21 -7.32
CA VAL A 162 17.75 6.95 -6.16
C VAL A 162 16.36 6.41 -5.83
N ASN A 163 16.24 5.77 -4.69
CA ASN A 163 14.95 5.41 -4.15
C ASN A 163 14.43 6.54 -3.26
N ASN A 164 13.12 6.77 -3.33
CA ASN A 164 12.46 7.86 -2.62
C ASN A 164 13.12 9.22 -2.88
N LEU A 165 13.11 9.64 -4.13
CA LEU A 165 13.77 10.86 -4.61
C LEU A 165 13.38 12.12 -3.81
N THR A 166 12.12 12.20 -3.41
CA THR A 166 11.55 13.33 -2.65
C THR A 166 11.81 13.26 -1.15
N ASP A 167 12.40 12.15 -0.65
CA ASP A 167 12.59 11.86 0.78
C ASP A 167 11.29 11.89 1.58
N GLU A 168 10.21 11.39 0.99
CA GLU A 168 8.88 11.31 1.61
C GLU A 168 8.91 10.42 2.86
N ARG A 169 8.18 10.82 3.90
CA ARG A 169 8.09 10.15 5.20
C ARG A 169 6.68 9.69 5.50
N GLY A 170 6.09 8.97 4.57
CA GLY A 170 4.74 8.42 4.70
C GLY A 170 4.62 7.43 5.86
N SER A 171 3.53 7.52 6.60
CA SER A 171 3.24 6.60 7.70
C SER A 171 2.75 5.26 7.16
N VAL A 172 3.57 4.23 7.26
CA VAL A 172 3.21 2.85 6.87
C VAL A 172 2.41 2.17 7.98
N TRP A 173 2.72 2.49 9.23
CA TRP A 173 2.01 1.98 10.38
C TRP A 173 2.08 2.97 11.55
N ILE A 174 0.95 3.15 12.23
CA ILE A 174 0.84 3.90 13.48
C ILE A 174 0.24 2.95 14.51
N ASN A 175 0.89 2.83 15.67
CA ASN A 175 0.30 2.04 16.74
C ASN A 175 -1.01 2.66 17.25
N ALA A 176 -1.89 1.83 17.78
CA ALA A 176 -3.20 2.30 18.27
C ALA A 176 -3.14 2.82 19.71
N VAL A 177 -2.05 2.57 20.46
CA VAL A 177 -1.95 2.96 21.88
C VAL A 177 -1.76 4.47 22.04
N THR A 178 -2.32 5.02 23.10
CA THR A 178 -2.34 6.48 23.34
C THR A 178 -1.13 7.00 24.09
N TRP A 179 -0.52 6.18 24.96
CA TRP A 179 0.59 6.60 25.85
C TRP A 179 1.98 6.54 25.23
N ASP A 180 2.13 5.80 24.13
CA ASP A 180 3.42 5.63 23.43
C ASP A 180 3.16 5.58 21.92
N GLN A 181 3.06 6.76 21.29
CA GLN A 181 2.82 6.84 19.86
C GLN A 181 4.08 6.47 19.09
N ARG A 182 4.02 5.37 18.34
CA ARG A 182 5.07 4.93 17.43
C ARG A 182 4.56 4.97 16.00
N VAL A 183 5.40 5.48 15.12
CA VAL A 183 5.13 5.55 13.68
C VAL A 183 6.24 4.84 12.93
N THR A 184 5.87 3.86 12.14
CA THR A 184 6.77 3.27 11.14
C THR A 184 6.58 4.02 9.84
N ILE A 185 7.65 4.57 9.30
CA ILE A 185 7.66 5.29 8.02
C ILE A 185 8.16 4.38 6.90
N ASN A 186 7.87 4.76 5.66
CA ASN A 186 8.50 4.17 4.49
C ASN A 186 10.02 4.37 4.51
N GLN A 187 10.73 3.64 3.65
CA GLN A 187 12.18 3.78 3.54
C GLN A 187 12.56 5.24 3.16
N PRO A 188 13.48 5.86 3.91
CA PRO A 188 14.05 7.16 3.55
C PRO A 188 14.74 7.13 2.19
N ARG A 189 15.03 8.32 1.65
CA ARG A 189 15.81 8.42 0.42
C ARG A 189 17.13 7.65 0.55
N SER A 190 17.40 6.82 -0.44
CA SER A 190 18.67 6.10 -0.57
C SER A 190 19.22 6.24 -1.97
N VAL A 191 20.54 6.38 -2.06
CA VAL A 191 21.27 6.43 -3.33
C VAL A 191 22.21 5.24 -3.37
N GLY A 192 22.27 4.58 -4.51
CA GLY A 192 23.13 3.42 -4.67
C GLY A 192 23.61 3.22 -6.10
N VAL A 193 24.59 2.32 -6.21
CA VAL A 193 25.12 1.84 -7.48
C VAL A 193 24.94 0.33 -7.52
N SER A 194 24.55 -0.19 -8.66
CA SER A 194 24.45 -1.64 -8.91
C SER A 194 25.28 -1.99 -10.14
N PHE A 195 25.98 -3.10 -10.06
CA PHE A 195 26.70 -3.70 -11.18
C PHE A 195 26.38 -5.19 -11.22
N THR A 196 25.94 -5.67 -12.38
CA THR A 196 25.62 -7.08 -12.61
C THR A 196 26.40 -7.58 -13.81
N ARG A 197 26.96 -8.80 -13.71
CA ARG A 197 27.64 -9.47 -14.81
C ARG A 197 27.13 -10.90 -14.93
N SER A 198 26.83 -11.30 -16.17
CA SER A 198 26.50 -12.69 -16.55
C SER A 198 27.76 -13.37 -17.15
N PHE A 199 27.95 -14.66 -16.87
CA PHE A 199 29.11 -15.45 -17.34
C PHE A 199 28.63 -16.53 -18.30
#